data_c4ca23a8f971e4da50739c2a5296f26b
#
_entry.id   c4ca23a8f971e4da50739c2a5296f26b
#
_cell.length_a   1.000
_cell.length_b   1.000
_cell.length_c   1.000
_cell.angle_alpha   90.00
_cell.angle_beta   90.00
_cell.angle_gamma   90.00
#
_symmetry.space_group_name_H-M   'P 1'
#
loop_
_entity.id
_entity.type
_entity.pdbx_description
1 polymer ?
#
loop_
_entity_poly.entity_id
_entity_poly.type
_entity_poly.pdbx_seq_one_letter_code
_entity_poly.pdbx_strand_id
1 'polypeptide(L)'
;MAIRSDRALGRAEALLLLGALGALVAINLPELGSDPWPFRAPPAEPRGLLAPLVRATGGGWEPGLLRAAATLAGVVTALAAAAVLVAGRLWRSAAVVVAAVVVALLVLPGVLLQVGLRGGTAPWFHDNDSTYQIDIAGELVRDGETPYGYDYRFSGLERFYSFDGSVSRQTRNAQVALRHFAYFPGTPLSAAAWGAVPQPFDDYRILVALVTVAALPAALLFRGPLGARLALGAALAASPLAVRAAWFGTADAPAVLALVVAFALVVRSRLTGAAAALAVAILLKQFAVVAAPFLAVALARRASPRALRRAGVTFAAVLAAGFLPFVIADAGALIADTVVYGGATYRIIGYGLAGVLLEAGVIEDRFGPYPFTALALLVWLPLTALLVRAQTRSGETWTAAAGFAASVLVLFFIGRVFQTSYLVWPLAAALLAGLLFLSERRGSGRSARATTASATVSGATHADGHAARGRA
;
A
#
# COMPACT_ATOMS: atom_id res chain seq x y z
N MET A 1 -16.02 33.52 22.79
CA MET A 1 -14.62 33.01 22.90
C MET A 1 -14.44 31.53 22.58
N ALA A 2 -15.42 30.82 22.01
CA ALA A 2 -15.40 29.36 21.77
C ALA A 2 -14.94 28.92 20.36
N ILE A 3 -14.69 29.84 19.42
CA ILE A 3 -14.40 29.50 17.99
C ILE A 3 -12.90 29.19 17.74
N ARG A 4 -12.00 29.43 18.71
CA ARG A 4 -10.55 29.23 18.53
C ARG A 4 -10.02 27.82 18.80
N SER A 5 -10.78 26.93 19.47
CA SER A 5 -10.29 25.59 19.83
C SER A 5 -10.22 24.60 18.65
N ASP A 6 -10.95 24.86 17.57
CA ASP A 6 -11.05 23.92 16.43
C ASP A 6 -9.88 23.99 15.41
N ARG A 7 -8.96 24.94 15.57
CA ARG A 7 -7.85 25.18 14.61
C ARG A 7 -6.50 24.59 15.01
N ALA A 8 -6.38 24.02 16.20
CA ALA A 8 -5.12 23.45 16.70
C ALA A 8 -5.33 22.08 17.37
N LEU A 9 -4.28 21.27 17.38
CA LEU A 9 -4.15 20.07 18.20
C LEU A 9 -3.75 20.52 19.63
N GLY A 10 -4.34 19.87 20.63
CA GLY A 10 -3.88 20.02 22.01
C GLY A 10 -2.48 19.43 22.21
N ARG A 11 -1.79 19.83 23.26
CA ARG A 11 -0.40 19.45 23.57
C ARG A 11 -0.16 17.94 23.49
N ALA A 12 -1.01 17.15 24.14
CA ALA A 12 -0.87 15.69 24.17
C ALA A 12 -1.03 15.06 22.78
N GLU A 13 -2.06 15.46 22.02
CA GLU A 13 -2.29 14.95 20.66
C GLU A 13 -1.14 15.33 19.71
N ALA A 14 -0.64 16.56 19.82
CA ALA A 14 0.48 17.04 19.02
C ALA A 14 1.77 16.27 19.34
N LEU A 15 2.08 16.06 20.61
CA LEU A 15 3.28 15.31 21.02
C LEU A 15 3.20 13.83 20.65
N LEU A 16 2.02 13.21 20.71
CA LEU A 16 1.83 11.84 20.23
C LEU A 16 2.05 11.73 18.72
N LEU A 17 1.53 12.68 17.93
CA LEU A 17 1.82 12.74 16.49
C LEU A 17 3.32 12.88 16.23
N LEU A 18 3.97 13.84 16.86
CA LEU A 18 5.40 14.12 16.63
C LEU A 18 6.27 12.95 17.13
N GLY A 19 5.88 12.30 18.23
CA GLY A 19 6.52 11.07 18.69
C GLY A 19 6.42 9.93 17.67
N ALA A 20 5.25 9.76 17.05
CA ALA A 20 5.06 8.77 15.99
C ALA A 20 5.91 9.09 14.74
N LEU A 21 5.97 10.37 14.33
CA LEU A 21 6.83 10.78 13.21
C LEU A 21 8.32 10.59 13.54
N GLY A 22 8.75 10.95 14.75
CA GLY A 22 10.12 10.71 15.21
C GLY A 22 10.49 9.22 15.24
N ALA A 23 9.55 8.36 15.67
CA ALA A 23 9.74 6.92 15.62
C ALA A 23 9.89 6.41 14.18
N LEU A 24 9.06 6.90 13.23
CA LEU A 24 9.21 6.56 11.81
C LEU A 24 10.58 6.96 11.27
N VAL A 25 11.09 8.14 11.62
CA VAL A 25 12.45 8.55 11.24
C VAL A 25 13.49 7.60 11.84
N ALA A 26 13.40 7.32 13.14
CA ALA A 26 14.37 6.49 13.85
C ALA A 26 14.46 5.06 13.30
N ILE A 27 13.32 4.44 12.95
CA ILE A 27 13.31 3.07 12.40
C ILE A 27 13.69 3.00 10.93
N ASN A 28 13.53 4.09 10.15
CA ASN A 28 13.97 4.15 8.76
C ASN A 28 15.46 4.44 8.61
N LEU A 29 16.05 5.21 9.52
CA LEU A 29 17.42 5.71 9.39
C LEU A 29 18.48 4.61 9.22
N PRO A 30 18.43 3.48 9.96
CA PRO A 30 19.38 2.39 9.77
C PRO A 30 19.23 1.68 8.42
N GLU A 31 18.00 1.57 7.91
CA GLU A 31 17.68 0.86 6.67
C GLU A 31 18.06 1.65 5.42
N LEU A 32 18.03 3.00 5.50
CA LEU A 32 18.33 3.86 4.37
C LEU A 32 19.81 3.76 3.98
N GLY A 33 20.02 3.26 2.77
CA GLY A 33 21.34 3.07 2.22
C GLY A 33 22.12 1.85 2.77
N SER A 34 21.47 0.95 3.52
CA SER A 34 22.07 -0.30 3.96
C SER A 34 22.01 -1.41 2.91
N ASP A 35 21.09 -1.33 1.95
CA ASP A 35 20.96 -2.31 0.89
C ASP A 35 22.02 -2.08 -0.19
N PRO A 36 22.92 -3.06 -0.46
CA PRO A 36 24.00 -2.89 -1.44
C PRO A 36 23.52 -2.89 -2.89
N TRP A 37 22.32 -3.40 -3.18
CA TRP A 37 21.79 -3.52 -4.54
C TRP A 37 21.56 -2.19 -5.25
N PRO A 38 20.91 -1.19 -4.61
CA PRO A 38 20.64 0.09 -5.24
C PRO A 38 21.89 0.87 -5.63
N PHE A 39 23.03 0.54 -5.05
CA PHE A 39 24.27 1.32 -5.18
C PHE A 39 25.33 0.67 -6.06
N ARG A 40 25.04 -0.46 -6.68
CA ARG A 40 25.88 -1.06 -7.70
C ARG A 40 25.63 -0.41 -9.07
N ALA A 41 25.62 0.91 -9.11
CA ALA A 41 25.59 1.62 -10.38
C ALA A 41 26.90 1.33 -11.12
N PRO A 42 26.85 0.92 -12.39
CA PRO A 42 28.03 0.97 -13.22
C PRO A 42 28.52 2.43 -13.30
N PRO A 43 29.83 2.66 -13.44
CA PRO A 43 30.39 4.00 -13.57
C PRO A 43 29.88 4.62 -14.88
N ALA A 44 28.78 5.35 -14.82
CA ALA A 44 28.23 6.08 -15.94
C ALA A 44 27.91 7.50 -15.49
N GLU A 45 28.07 8.44 -16.41
CA GLU A 45 27.73 9.83 -16.16
C GLU A 45 26.24 9.98 -15.84
N PRO A 46 25.86 10.52 -14.66
CA PRO A 46 24.48 10.75 -14.33
C PRO A 46 23.84 11.71 -15.34
N ARG A 47 22.67 11.33 -15.86
CA ARG A 47 21.85 12.16 -16.76
C ARG A 47 20.49 12.42 -16.12
N GLY A 48 19.74 13.35 -16.67
CA GLY A 48 18.39 13.68 -16.20
C GLY A 48 18.37 14.78 -15.14
N LEU A 49 17.18 15.01 -14.58
CA LEU A 49 16.89 16.18 -13.73
C LEU A 49 17.75 16.24 -12.46
N LEU A 50 18.13 15.11 -11.90
CA LEU A 50 18.92 15.03 -10.67
C LEU A 50 20.43 14.80 -10.93
N ALA A 51 20.86 14.78 -12.18
CA ALA A 51 22.26 14.62 -12.54
C ALA A 51 23.20 15.62 -11.83
N PRO A 52 22.84 16.92 -11.67
CA PRO A 52 23.67 17.86 -10.92
C PRO A 52 23.86 17.45 -9.46
N LEU A 53 22.82 16.93 -8.81
CA LEU A 53 22.87 16.48 -7.41
C LEU A 53 23.80 15.25 -7.28
N VAL A 54 23.63 14.26 -8.16
CA VAL A 54 24.46 13.05 -8.16
C VAL A 54 25.93 13.39 -8.46
N ARG A 55 26.21 14.31 -9.39
CA ARG A 55 27.56 14.80 -9.67
C ARG A 55 28.20 15.52 -8.49
N ALA A 56 27.39 16.29 -7.73
CA ALA A 56 27.86 16.98 -6.54
C ALA A 56 28.32 16.02 -5.42
N THR A 57 27.93 14.76 -5.47
CA THR A 57 28.38 13.68 -4.56
C THR A 57 29.61 12.95 -5.07
N GLY A 58 30.35 13.50 -6.03
CA GLY A 58 31.53 12.86 -6.61
C GLY A 58 31.24 11.76 -7.63
N GLY A 59 30.02 11.75 -8.19
CA GLY A 59 29.58 10.75 -9.17
C GLY A 59 29.24 9.40 -8.57
N GLY A 60 29.37 9.25 -7.25
CA GLY A 60 28.95 8.09 -6.49
C GLY A 60 27.55 8.28 -5.93
N TRP A 61 26.82 7.18 -5.82
CA TRP A 61 25.61 7.14 -5.02
C TRP A 61 26.02 7.10 -3.55
N GLU A 62 25.66 8.15 -2.82
CA GLU A 62 26.00 8.21 -1.40
C GLU A 62 24.77 7.86 -0.54
N PRO A 63 24.78 6.72 0.17
CA PRO A 63 23.77 6.42 1.19
C PRO A 63 23.60 7.58 2.20
N GLY A 64 24.66 8.37 2.38
CA GLY A 64 24.67 9.57 3.21
C GLY A 64 23.59 10.59 2.84
N LEU A 65 23.28 10.78 1.56
CA LEU A 65 22.21 11.70 1.15
C LEU A 65 20.83 11.27 1.66
N LEU A 66 20.51 9.98 1.63
CA LEU A 66 19.25 9.46 2.14
C LEU A 66 19.17 9.60 3.65
N ARG A 67 20.29 9.31 4.34
CA ARG A 67 20.38 9.50 5.79
C ARG A 67 20.31 10.96 6.18
N ALA A 68 20.93 11.85 5.39
CA ALA A 68 20.81 13.30 5.60
C ALA A 68 19.37 13.80 5.45
N ALA A 69 18.63 13.35 4.44
CA ALA A 69 17.22 13.67 4.27
C ALA A 69 16.36 13.16 5.44
N ALA A 70 16.59 11.92 5.89
CA ALA A 70 15.90 11.35 7.04
C ALA A 70 16.28 12.10 8.34
N THR A 71 17.54 12.49 8.50
CA THR A 71 17.99 13.31 9.64
C THR A 71 17.30 14.67 9.63
N LEU A 72 17.18 15.31 8.46
CA LEU A 72 16.42 16.57 8.31
C LEU A 72 14.94 16.38 8.72
N ALA A 73 14.31 15.27 8.35
CA ALA A 73 12.96 14.94 8.81
C ALA A 73 12.89 14.84 10.35
N GLY A 74 13.91 14.25 10.97
CA GLY A 74 14.08 14.20 12.43
C GLY A 74 14.21 15.59 13.06
N VAL A 75 15.04 16.45 12.47
CA VAL A 75 15.21 17.85 12.92
C VAL A 75 13.90 18.62 12.83
N VAL A 76 13.17 18.52 11.71
CA VAL A 76 11.85 19.16 11.54
C VAL A 76 10.87 18.68 12.63
N THR A 77 10.86 17.38 12.91
CA THR A 77 10.00 16.78 13.95
C THR A 77 10.38 17.29 15.34
N ALA A 78 11.66 17.34 15.66
CA ALA A 78 12.17 17.81 16.95
C ALA A 78 11.87 19.32 17.18
N LEU A 79 12.07 20.16 16.17
CA LEU A 79 11.76 21.58 16.23
C LEU A 79 10.25 21.80 16.41
N ALA A 80 9.41 21.03 15.72
CA ALA A 80 7.96 21.09 15.93
C ALA A 80 7.58 20.65 17.35
N ALA A 81 8.23 19.62 17.91
CA ALA A 81 8.01 19.18 19.29
C ALA A 81 8.43 20.26 20.30
N ALA A 82 9.58 20.90 20.10
CA ALA A 82 10.03 22.02 20.94
C ALA A 82 9.03 23.19 20.89
N ALA A 83 8.55 23.54 19.70
CA ALA A 83 7.51 24.57 19.55
C ALA A 83 6.21 24.22 20.28
N VAL A 84 5.79 22.94 20.28
CA VAL A 84 4.61 22.47 21.04
C VAL A 84 4.85 22.54 22.55
N LEU A 85 6.06 22.23 23.01
CA LEU A 85 6.41 22.33 24.44
C LEU A 85 6.31 23.76 24.94
N VAL A 86 6.70 24.74 24.10
CA VAL A 86 6.63 26.17 24.42
C VAL A 86 5.21 26.70 24.25
N ALA A 87 4.56 26.47 23.12
CA ALA A 87 3.26 27.06 22.80
C ALA A 87 2.05 26.29 23.35
N GLY A 88 2.24 25.07 23.85
CA GLY A 88 1.18 24.16 24.36
C GLY A 88 0.22 23.62 23.31
N ARG A 89 0.45 23.89 22.04
CA ARG A 89 -0.44 23.50 20.92
C ARG A 89 0.30 23.46 19.59
N LEU A 90 -0.29 22.76 18.60
CA LEU A 90 0.16 22.76 17.20
C LEU A 90 -1.01 23.12 16.28
N TRP A 91 -0.84 24.09 15.40
CA TRP A 91 -1.84 24.43 14.42
C TRP A 91 -2.09 23.24 13.49
N ARG A 92 -3.35 23.01 13.08
CA ARG A 92 -3.72 21.87 12.20
C ARG A 92 -2.97 21.90 10.88
N SER A 93 -2.84 23.08 10.27
CA SER A 93 -2.05 23.24 9.05
C SER A 93 -0.58 22.89 9.26
N ALA A 94 0.01 23.34 10.37
CA ALA A 94 1.39 22.99 10.71
C ALA A 94 1.56 21.47 10.94
N ALA A 95 0.61 20.82 11.63
CA ALA A 95 0.62 19.37 11.82
C ALA A 95 0.60 18.61 10.49
N VAL A 96 -0.25 19.04 9.53
CA VAL A 96 -0.32 18.46 8.19
C VAL A 96 0.99 18.70 7.42
N VAL A 97 1.52 19.91 7.45
CA VAL A 97 2.78 20.26 6.78
C VAL A 97 3.95 19.45 7.33
N VAL A 98 4.09 19.38 8.68
CA VAL A 98 5.17 18.58 9.30
C VAL A 98 5.06 17.12 8.89
N ALA A 99 3.87 16.52 8.97
CA ALA A 99 3.67 15.13 8.57
C ALA A 99 3.99 14.92 7.08
N ALA A 100 3.56 15.84 6.20
CA ALA A 100 3.83 15.76 4.77
C ALA A 100 5.34 15.90 4.45
N VAL A 101 6.03 16.84 5.12
CA VAL A 101 7.48 17.03 4.95
C VAL A 101 8.25 15.79 5.41
N VAL A 102 7.91 15.24 6.58
CA VAL A 102 8.56 14.03 7.10
C VAL A 102 8.37 12.85 6.14
N VAL A 103 7.14 12.60 5.68
CA VAL A 103 6.85 11.53 4.71
C VAL A 103 7.59 11.76 3.40
N ALA A 104 7.58 12.98 2.87
CA ALA A 104 8.27 13.31 1.64
C ALA A 104 9.78 13.09 1.74
N LEU A 105 10.41 13.52 2.85
CA LEU A 105 11.85 13.35 3.08
C LEU A 105 12.27 11.88 3.30
N LEU A 106 11.36 11.03 3.76
CA LEU A 106 11.63 9.59 3.90
C LEU A 106 11.44 8.82 2.59
N VAL A 107 10.44 9.19 1.77
CA VAL A 107 10.04 8.41 0.58
C VAL A 107 10.70 8.90 -0.70
N LEU A 108 10.66 10.22 -0.97
CA LEU A 108 10.99 10.74 -2.29
C LEU A 108 12.50 10.73 -2.63
N PRO A 109 13.43 11.04 -1.73
CA PRO A 109 14.84 11.18 -2.11
C PRO A 109 15.43 9.93 -2.76
N GLY A 110 15.12 8.74 -2.23
CA GLY A 110 15.62 7.47 -2.78
C GLY A 110 15.16 7.24 -4.22
N VAL A 111 13.86 7.42 -4.47
CA VAL A 111 13.29 7.23 -5.81
C VAL A 111 13.81 8.28 -6.79
N LEU A 112 13.86 9.54 -6.40
CA LEU A 112 14.33 10.62 -7.26
C LEU A 112 15.80 10.44 -7.66
N LEU A 113 16.64 9.99 -6.73
CA LEU A 113 18.04 9.68 -7.03
C LEU A 113 18.19 8.50 -8.00
N GLN A 114 17.40 7.43 -7.82
CA GLN A 114 17.40 6.30 -8.74
C GLN A 114 16.96 6.69 -10.15
N VAL A 115 15.91 7.51 -10.27
CA VAL A 115 15.45 8.02 -11.58
C VAL A 115 16.52 8.86 -12.25
N GLY A 116 17.26 9.69 -11.50
CA GLY A 116 18.41 10.45 -12.01
C GLY A 116 19.55 9.56 -12.49
N LEU A 117 19.82 8.47 -11.79
CA LEU A 117 20.83 7.48 -12.20
C LEU A 117 20.39 6.66 -13.41
N ARG A 118 19.09 6.30 -13.52
CA ARG A 118 18.56 5.62 -14.70
C ARG A 118 18.85 6.38 -15.98
N GLY A 119 18.65 7.69 -15.98
CA GLY A 119 18.95 8.54 -17.12
C GLY A 119 20.41 8.46 -17.58
N GLY A 120 21.35 8.09 -16.68
CA GLY A 120 22.78 7.92 -17.00
C GLY A 120 23.17 6.51 -17.41
N THR A 121 22.41 5.50 -16.98
CA THR A 121 22.80 4.09 -17.07
C THR A 121 21.79 3.22 -17.82
N ALA A 122 20.81 3.83 -18.51
CA ALA A 122 19.80 3.09 -19.25
C ALA A 122 20.44 2.01 -20.15
N PRO A 123 19.84 0.82 -20.26
CA PRO A 123 18.55 0.37 -19.69
C PRO A 123 18.68 -0.26 -18.29
N TRP A 124 19.76 -0.04 -17.56
CA TRP A 124 20.26 -0.90 -16.49
C TRP A 124 19.84 -0.55 -15.08
N PHE A 125 19.43 0.70 -14.83
CA PHE A 125 19.27 1.15 -13.47
C PHE A 125 17.85 0.95 -12.92
N HIS A 126 17.41 -0.29 -12.92
CA HIS A 126 16.32 -0.75 -12.08
C HIS A 126 16.91 -1.61 -10.96
N ASP A 127 16.43 -1.43 -9.74
CA ASP A 127 16.96 -2.15 -8.58
C ASP A 127 16.42 -3.56 -8.48
N ASN A 128 15.35 -3.88 -9.20
CA ASN A 128 14.83 -5.23 -9.29
C ASN A 128 14.24 -5.54 -10.67
N ASP A 129 14.21 -6.84 -10.95
CA ASP A 129 13.69 -7.41 -12.16
C ASP A 129 12.21 -7.08 -12.39
N SER A 130 11.41 -7.08 -11.33
CA SER A 130 9.97 -6.91 -11.44
C SER A 130 9.57 -5.51 -11.92
N THR A 131 10.27 -4.45 -11.47
CA THR A 131 10.00 -3.08 -11.91
C THR A 131 10.40 -2.87 -13.36
N TYR A 132 11.56 -3.41 -13.75
CA TYR A 132 11.98 -3.37 -15.15
C TYR A 132 11.02 -4.13 -16.06
N GLN A 133 10.54 -5.29 -15.62
CA GLN A 133 9.53 -6.06 -16.35
C GLN A 133 8.19 -5.32 -16.47
N ILE A 134 7.78 -4.55 -15.45
CA ILE A 134 6.58 -3.71 -15.49
C ILE A 134 6.72 -2.60 -16.53
N ASP A 135 7.87 -1.96 -16.63
CA ASP A 135 8.13 -0.93 -17.65
C ASP A 135 8.01 -1.52 -19.06
N ILE A 136 8.66 -2.67 -19.32
CA ILE A 136 8.54 -3.40 -20.60
C ILE A 136 7.08 -3.76 -20.90
N ALA A 137 6.36 -4.29 -19.90
CA ALA A 137 4.96 -4.64 -20.07
C ALA A 137 4.08 -3.43 -20.39
N GLY A 138 4.41 -2.25 -19.82
CA GLY A 138 3.75 -1.00 -20.17
C GLY A 138 4.04 -0.54 -21.60
N GLU A 139 5.26 -0.76 -22.11
CA GLU A 139 5.63 -0.51 -23.50
C GLU A 139 4.85 -1.42 -24.46
N LEU A 140 4.84 -2.72 -24.20
CA LEU A 140 4.05 -3.69 -24.99
C LEU A 140 2.57 -3.27 -25.09
N VAL A 141 1.97 -2.87 -23.97
CA VAL A 141 0.56 -2.41 -23.99
C VAL A 141 0.38 -1.15 -24.82
N ARG A 142 1.33 -0.20 -24.81
CA ARG A 142 1.26 1.00 -25.67
C ARG A 142 1.37 0.66 -27.17
N ASP A 143 2.14 -0.39 -27.47
CA ASP A 143 2.32 -0.88 -28.84
C ASP A 143 1.17 -1.80 -29.29
N GLY A 144 0.16 -2.01 -28.42
CA GLY A 144 -1.01 -2.86 -28.71
C GLY A 144 -0.75 -4.35 -28.53
N GLU A 145 0.36 -4.71 -27.87
CA GLU A 145 0.76 -6.09 -27.59
C GLU A 145 0.36 -6.52 -26.18
N THR A 146 0.25 -7.83 -25.96
CA THR A 146 0.01 -8.41 -24.64
C THR A 146 1.33 -8.74 -23.94
N PRO A 147 1.50 -8.37 -22.64
CA PRO A 147 2.66 -8.79 -21.87
C PRO A 147 2.61 -10.26 -21.43
N TYR A 148 1.44 -10.90 -21.53
CA TYR A 148 1.23 -12.30 -21.14
C TYR A 148 1.66 -13.25 -22.25
N GLY A 149 2.47 -14.25 -21.88
CA GLY A 149 3.09 -15.16 -22.82
C GLY A 149 4.24 -14.56 -23.62
N TYR A 150 4.63 -13.30 -23.33
CA TYR A 150 5.76 -12.66 -23.99
C TYR A 150 7.10 -13.28 -23.54
N ASP A 151 8.05 -13.38 -24.47
CA ASP A 151 9.38 -13.92 -24.21
C ASP A 151 10.36 -12.81 -23.82
N TYR A 152 10.56 -12.61 -22.51
CA TYR A 152 11.43 -11.58 -21.97
C TYR A 152 12.93 -11.90 -22.04
N ARG A 153 13.35 -13.04 -22.66
CA ARG A 153 14.75 -13.48 -22.65
C ARG A 153 15.71 -12.55 -23.42
N PHE A 154 15.19 -11.68 -24.28
CA PHE A 154 16.00 -10.74 -25.08
C PHE A 154 15.62 -9.29 -24.84
N SER A 155 14.90 -9.01 -23.78
CA SER A 155 14.42 -7.66 -23.43
C SER A 155 15.41 -6.87 -22.57
N GLY A 156 16.51 -7.47 -22.13
CA GLY A 156 17.42 -6.93 -21.11
C GLY A 156 17.11 -7.43 -19.70
N LEU A 157 15.92 -8.01 -19.46
CA LEU A 157 15.52 -8.55 -18.15
C LEU A 157 16.41 -9.72 -17.69
N GLU A 158 16.99 -10.47 -18.62
CA GLU A 158 17.90 -11.59 -18.35
C GLU A 158 19.12 -11.20 -17.52
N ARG A 159 19.46 -9.91 -17.48
CA ARG A 159 20.63 -9.37 -16.74
C ARG A 159 20.47 -9.49 -15.23
N PHE A 160 19.25 -9.46 -14.72
CA PHE A 160 18.97 -9.66 -13.29
C PHE A 160 19.24 -11.09 -12.82
N TYR A 161 19.51 -12.00 -13.74
CA TYR A 161 19.77 -13.43 -13.47
C TYR A 161 21.22 -13.83 -13.69
N SER A 162 22.13 -12.86 -13.92
CA SER A 162 23.58 -13.09 -14.00
C SER A 162 24.27 -12.74 -12.68
N PHE A 163 25.21 -13.58 -12.25
CA PHE A 163 25.96 -13.38 -11.01
C PHE A 163 27.35 -12.74 -11.24
N ASP A 164 27.90 -12.86 -12.43
CA ASP A 164 29.27 -12.48 -12.82
C ASP A 164 29.32 -11.38 -13.89
N GLY A 165 28.20 -10.76 -14.19
CA GLY A 165 28.09 -9.78 -15.28
C GLY A 165 27.84 -10.44 -16.66
N SER A 166 27.92 -11.75 -16.78
CA SER A 166 27.51 -12.46 -17.98
C SER A 166 25.99 -12.57 -18.06
N VAL A 167 25.45 -12.47 -19.26
CA VAL A 167 24.00 -12.59 -19.49
C VAL A 167 23.59 -14.05 -19.39
N SER A 168 22.94 -14.44 -18.29
CA SER A 168 22.47 -15.80 -18.10
C SER A 168 21.01 -15.96 -18.57
N ARG A 169 20.82 -16.66 -19.70
CA ARG A 169 19.50 -17.09 -20.21
C ARG A 169 19.24 -18.56 -19.95
N GLN A 170 20.23 -19.30 -19.45
CA GLN A 170 20.25 -20.77 -19.40
C GLN A 170 19.90 -21.33 -18.01
N THR A 171 19.99 -20.56 -16.95
CA THR A 171 19.64 -21.04 -15.62
C THR A 171 18.15 -21.39 -15.54
N ARG A 172 17.80 -22.42 -14.75
CA ARG A 172 16.40 -22.80 -14.53
C ARG A 172 15.56 -21.63 -14.02
N ASN A 173 16.12 -20.79 -13.16
CA ASN A 173 15.45 -19.59 -12.69
C ASN A 173 15.17 -18.59 -13.82
N ALA A 174 16.15 -18.31 -14.67
CA ALA A 174 15.97 -17.42 -15.82
C ALA A 174 14.95 -17.99 -16.80
N GLN A 175 15.00 -19.31 -17.12
CA GLN A 175 14.06 -19.95 -18.02
C GLN A 175 12.62 -19.85 -17.53
N VAL A 176 12.37 -19.88 -16.22
CA VAL A 176 11.04 -19.75 -15.64
C VAL A 176 10.63 -18.27 -15.58
N ALA A 177 11.48 -17.40 -15.00
CA ALA A 177 11.12 -16.00 -14.75
C ALA A 177 11.00 -15.14 -16.02
N LEU A 178 11.82 -15.43 -17.05
CA LEU A 178 11.83 -14.67 -18.30
C LEU A 178 10.70 -15.07 -19.28
N ARG A 179 9.80 -15.94 -18.88
CA ARG A 179 8.67 -16.38 -19.72
C ARG A 179 7.30 -16.05 -19.14
N HIS A 180 7.25 -15.33 -18.02
CA HIS A 180 6.00 -15.07 -17.33
C HIS A 180 5.92 -13.65 -16.81
N PHE A 181 4.76 -13.03 -16.94
CA PHE A 181 4.42 -11.75 -16.34
C PHE A 181 3.40 -11.94 -15.21
N ALA A 182 3.88 -11.89 -13.96
CA ALA A 182 3.11 -12.34 -12.79
C ALA A 182 2.01 -11.38 -12.29
N TYR A 183 1.80 -10.24 -12.93
CA TYR A 183 0.89 -9.20 -12.44
C TYR A 183 -0.45 -9.20 -13.17
N PHE A 184 -1.51 -8.80 -12.46
CA PHE A 184 -2.82 -8.60 -13.09
C PHE A 184 -2.84 -7.35 -14.01
N PRO A 185 -3.81 -7.28 -14.93
CA PRO A 185 -3.84 -6.29 -16.02
C PRO A 185 -3.75 -4.82 -15.63
N GLY A 186 -4.18 -4.44 -14.44
CA GLY A 186 -4.08 -3.07 -13.97
C GLY A 186 -2.63 -2.57 -13.82
N THR A 187 -1.69 -3.47 -13.55
CA THR A 187 -0.27 -3.10 -13.44
C THR A 187 0.31 -2.67 -14.78
N PRO A 188 0.28 -3.47 -15.88
CA PRO A 188 0.79 -3.03 -17.16
C PRO A 188 -0.04 -1.87 -17.76
N LEU A 189 -1.36 -1.82 -17.53
CA LEU A 189 -2.18 -0.68 -17.93
C LEU A 189 -1.77 0.61 -17.22
N SER A 190 -1.46 0.57 -15.93
CA SER A 190 -0.97 1.73 -15.18
C SER A 190 0.43 2.15 -15.63
N ALA A 191 1.30 1.21 -15.94
CA ALA A 191 2.63 1.48 -16.49
C ALA A 191 2.54 2.09 -17.89
N ALA A 192 1.67 1.57 -18.75
CA ALA A 192 1.39 2.12 -20.08
C ALA A 192 0.89 3.57 -20.01
N ALA A 193 -0.08 3.83 -19.13
CA ALA A 193 -0.62 5.17 -18.93
C ALA A 193 0.42 6.14 -18.37
N TRP A 194 1.24 5.70 -17.40
CA TRP A 194 2.28 6.52 -16.81
C TRP A 194 3.44 6.78 -17.77
N GLY A 195 3.85 5.80 -18.55
CA GLY A 195 4.90 5.93 -19.56
C GLY A 195 4.55 6.89 -20.72
N ALA A 196 3.30 7.40 -20.79
CA ALA A 196 2.93 8.49 -21.68
C ALA A 196 3.26 9.89 -21.12
N VAL A 197 3.70 9.98 -19.86
CA VAL A 197 4.14 11.24 -19.23
C VAL A 197 5.48 11.67 -19.86
N PRO A 198 5.71 12.98 -20.08
CA PRO A 198 6.98 13.45 -20.65
C PRO A 198 8.20 13.06 -19.80
N GLN A 199 9.30 12.68 -20.47
CA GLN A 199 10.57 12.45 -19.81
C GLN A 199 11.05 13.70 -19.05
N PRO A 200 11.72 13.56 -17.91
CA PRO A 200 12.18 12.31 -17.25
C PRO A 200 11.18 11.73 -16.25
N PHE A 201 9.92 12.14 -16.27
CA PHE A 201 8.90 11.77 -15.29
C PHE A 201 8.13 10.48 -15.67
N ASP A 202 8.41 9.87 -16.81
CA ASP A 202 7.79 8.65 -17.33
C ASP A 202 8.15 7.36 -16.56
N ASP A 203 9.11 7.42 -15.65
CA ASP A 203 9.54 6.27 -14.84
C ASP A 203 8.41 5.81 -13.88
N TYR A 204 8.03 4.55 -13.98
CA TYR A 204 6.96 3.97 -13.15
C TYR A 204 7.21 4.08 -11.64
N ARG A 205 8.48 4.13 -11.21
CA ARG A 205 8.85 4.32 -9.80
C ARG A 205 8.40 5.67 -9.26
N ILE A 206 8.29 6.69 -10.10
CA ILE A 206 7.74 8.00 -9.69
C ILE A 206 6.25 7.85 -9.36
N LEU A 207 5.48 7.15 -10.19
CA LEU A 207 4.09 6.83 -9.87
C LEU A 207 3.98 6.10 -8.53
N VAL A 208 4.79 5.05 -8.32
CA VAL A 208 4.79 4.28 -7.08
C VAL A 208 5.12 5.18 -5.87
N ALA A 209 6.11 6.06 -5.98
CA ALA A 209 6.45 7.00 -4.91
C ALA A 209 5.33 8.00 -4.61
N LEU A 210 4.72 8.56 -5.65
CA LEU A 210 3.59 9.51 -5.50
C LEU A 210 2.38 8.85 -4.84
N VAL A 211 2.01 7.64 -5.24
CA VAL A 211 0.89 6.93 -4.61
C VAL A 211 1.23 6.46 -3.18
N THR A 212 2.50 6.17 -2.89
CA THR A 212 2.96 5.88 -1.53
C THR A 212 2.77 7.10 -0.63
N VAL A 213 3.23 8.27 -1.05
CA VAL A 213 3.02 9.53 -0.31
C VAL A 213 1.53 9.88 -0.21
N ALA A 214 0.71 9.57 -1.23
CA ALA A 214 -0.73 9.82 -1.25
C ALA A 214 -1.50 9.02 -0.17
N ALA A 215 -0.91 7.99 0.44
CA ALA A 215 -1.50 7.30 1.59
C ALA A 215 -1.71 8.24 2.79
N LEU A 216 -0.85 9.25 2.98
CA LEU A 216 -1.01 10.26 4.03
C LEU A 216 -2.30 11.09 3.86
N PRO A 217 -2.57 11.79 2.74
CA PRO A 217 -3.83 12.49 2.55
C PRO A 217 -5.03 11.53 2.49
N ALA A 218 -4.89 10.30 1.99
CA ALA A 218 -5.95 9.31 2.00
C ALA A 218 -6.40 8.95 3.41
N ALA A 219 -5.51 8.94 4.41
CA ALA A 219 -5.87 8.76 5.81
C ALA A 219 -6.78 9.89 6.35
N LEU A 220 -6.76 11.08 5.75
CA LEU A 220 -7.66 12.19 6.12
C LEU A 220 -9.09 11.98 5.63
N LEU A 221 -9.32 11.01 4.74
CA LEU A 221 -10.66 10.56 4.35
C LEU A 221 -11.39 9.85 5.50
N PHE A 222 -10.72 9.34 6.48
CA PHE A 222 -11.30 8.72 7.67
C PHE A 222 -11.73 9.79 8.71
N ARG A 223 -12.56 9.37 9.67
CA ARG A 223 -12.99 10.23 10.79
C ARG A 223 -12.09 9.95 12.00
N GLY A 224 -12.02 10.89 12.94
CA GLY A 224 -11.24 10.71 14.16
C GLY A 224 -10.35 11.91 14.50
N PRO A 225 -9.55 11.86 15.57
CA PRO A 225 -8.57 12.89 15.92
C PRO A 225 -7.57 13.09 14.78
N LEU A 226 -7.25 14.35 14.47
CA LEU A 226 -6.37 14.65 13.32
C LEU A 226 -4.97 14.09 13.51
N GLY A 227 -4.41 14.24 14.73
CA GLY A 227 -3.07 13.72 15.05
C GLY A 227 -2.95 12.21 14.83
N ALA A 228 -3.96 11.45 15.31
CA ALA A 228 -3.97 10.00 15.11
C ALA A 228 -4.08 9.60 13.63
N ARG A 229 -4.91 10.29 12.84
CA ARG A 229 -5.03 10.03 11.39
C ARG A 229 -3.74 10.36 10.64
N LEU A 230 -3.07 11.46 11.01
CA LEU A 230 -1.78 11.81 10.43
C LEU A 230 -0.70 10.81 10.82
N ALA A 231 -0.67 10.34 12.08
CA ALA A 231 0.28 9.33 12.53
C ALA A 231 0.11 8.00 11.78
N LEU A 232 -1.13 7.50 11.67
CA LEU A 232 -1.43 6.26 10.94
C LEU A 232 -1.22 6.43 9.43
N GLY A 233 -1.57 7.58 8.85
CA GLY A 233 -1.32 7.91 7.46
C GLY A 233 0.17 8.01 7.14
N ALA A 234 0.95 8.61 8.03
CA ALA A 234 2.41 8.65 7.91
C ALA A 234 3.02 7.24 8.01
N ALA A 235 2.52 6.39 8.90
CA ALA A 235 2.96 5.00 9.00
C ALA A 235 2.61 4.18 7.74
N LEU A 236 1.44 4.41 7.13
CA LEU A 236 1.07 3.81 5.85
C LEU A 236 2.01 4.23 4.72
N ALA A 237 2.37 5.51 4.67
CA ALA A 237 3.20 6.08 3.61
C ALA A 237 4.71 5.87 3.82
N ALA A 238 5.19 5.89 5.08
CA ALA A 238 6.61 5.97 5.40
C ALA A 238 7.07 4.95 6.44
N SER A 239 6.35 3.82 6.63
CA SER A 239 6.95 2.67 7.30
C SER A 239 8.18 2.16 6.52
N PRO A 240 9.18 1.53 7.15
CA PRO A 240 10.34 0.99 6.44
C PRO A 240 9.96 0.07 5.28
N LEU A 241 8.88 -0.70 5.42
CA LEU A 241 8.37 -1.56 4.36
C LEU A 241 7.80 -0.74 3.18
N ALA A 242 7.08 0.36 3.45
CA ALA A 242 6.54 1.23 2.40
C ALA A 242 7.65 2.04 1.70
N VAL A 243 8.60 2.57 2.45
CA VAL A 243 9.77 3.29 1.91
C VAL A 243 10.59 2.37 1.01
N ARG A 244 10.86 1.14 1.47
CA ARG A 244 11.59 0.15 0.70
C ARG A 244 10.81 -0.27 -0.56
N ALA A 245 9.50 -0.51 -0.44
CA ALA A 245 8.65 -0.83 -1.58
C ALA A 245 8.62 0.29 -2.63
N ALA A 246 8.54 1.54 -2.19
CA ALA A 246 8.61 2.70 -3.08
C ALA A 246 9.96 2.80 -3.76
N TRP A 247 11.05 2.59 -3.03
CA TRP A 247 12.40 2.59 -3.57
C TRP A 247 12.58 1.55 -4.67
N PHE A 248 12.17 0.31 -4.43
CA PHE A 248 12.23 -0.74 -5.45
C PHE A 248 11.18 -0.57 -6.57
N GLY A 249 10.25 0.37 -6.44
CA GLY A 249 9.19 0.59 -7.41
C GLY A 249 8.22 -0.58 -7.51
N THR A 250 7.98 -1.31 -6.40
CA THR A 250 7.09 -2.48 -6.44
C THR A 250 5.64 -2.07 -6.68
N ALA A 251 4.91 -2.89 -7.44
CA ALA A 251 3.51 -2.62 -7.82
C ALA A 251 2.50 -2.72 -6.66
N ASP A 252 2.94 -2.78 -5.40
CA ASP A 252 2.06 -2.94 -4.24
C ASP A 252 1.39 -1.63 -3.81
N ALA A 253 2.14 -0.51 -3.82
CA ALA A 253 1.64 0.77 -3.33
C ALA A 253 0.36 1.27 -4.03
N PRO A 254 0.21 1.20 -5.37
CA PRO A 254 -1.03 1.58 -6.04
C PRO A 254 -2.24 0.76 -5.58
N ALA A 255 -2.07 -0.55 -5.42
CA ALA A 255 -3.14 -1.43 -4.97
C ALA A 255 -3.50 -1.18 -3.49
N VAL A 256 -2.51 -0.97 -2.62
CA VAL A 256 -2.71 -0.62 -1.21
C VAL A 256 -3.46 0.71 -1.09
N LEU A 257 -3.08 1.75 -1.85
CA LEU A 257 -3.79 3.02 -1.85
C LEU A 257 -5.25 2.85 -2.30
N ALA A 258 -5.50 2.08 -3.35
CA ALA A 258 -6.86 1.80 -3.82
C ALA A 258 -7.70 1.08 -2.74
N LEU A 259 -7.11 0.15 -1.95
CA LEU A 259 -7.79 -0.47 -0.80
C LEU A 259 -8.07 0.54 0.31
N VAL A 260 -7.12 1.41 0.65
CA VAL A 260 -7.33 2.48 1.64
C VAL A 260 -8.51 3.36 1.23
N VAL A 261 -8.56 3.75 -0.05
CA VAL A 261 -9.67 4.52 -0.62
C VAL A 261 -10.98 3.72 -0.58
N ALA A 262 -10.96 2.42 -0.93
CA ALA A 262 -12.15 1.57 -0.87
C ALA A 262 -12.77 1.56 0.53
N PHE A 263 -11.99 1.32 1.57
CA PHE A 263 -12.45 1.32 2.95
C PHE A 263 -12.91 2.71 3.44
N ALA A 264 -12.21 3.78 3.03
CA ALA A 264 -12.63 5.15 3.33
C ALA A 264 -14.00 5.47 2.72
N LEU A 265 -14.26 5.00 1.50
CA LEU A 265 -15.54 5.15 0.80
C LEU A 265 -16.66 4.33 1.47
N VAL A 266 -16.36 3.14 2.02
CA VAL A 266 -17.31 2.37 2.84
C VAL A 266 -17.77 3.18 4.06
N VAL A 267 -16.83 3.75 4.82
CA VAL A 267 -17.14 4.57 6.01
C VAL A 267 -17.95 5.83 5.65
N ARG A 268 -17.78 6.33 4.43
CA ARG A 268 -18.53 7.47 3.89
C ARG A 268 -19.82 7.09 3.20
N SER A 269 -20.21 5.81 3.23
CA SER A 269 -21.41 5.27 2.54
C SER A 269 -21.43 5.50 1.02
N ARG A 270 -20.24 5.65 0.41
CA ARG A 270 -20.07 5.75 -1.04
C ARG A 270 -19.83 4.36 -1.65
N LEU A 271 -20.84 3.50 -1.57
CA LEU A 271 -20.70 2.03 -1.75
C LEU A 271 -20.27 1.64 -3.17
N THR A 272 -20.79 2.31 -4.20
CA THR A 272 -20.40 2.08 -5.60
C THR A 272 -18.94 2.43 -5.85
N GLY A 273 -18.50 3.59 -5.33
CA GLY A 273 -17.08 3.98 -5.39
C GLY A 273 -16.15 3.03 -4.63
N ALA A 274 -16.60 2.51 -3.48
CA ALA A 274 -15.84 1.51 -2.71
C ALA A 274 -15.65 0.21 -3.50
N ALA A 275 -16.69 -0.25 -4.19
CA ALA A 275 -16.64 -1.44 -5.04
C ALA A 275 -15.72 -1.23 -6.25
N ALA A 276 -15.78 -0.05 -6.90
CA ALA A 276 -14.86 0.31 -7.98
C ALA A 276 -13.39 0.35 -7.50
N ALA A 277 -13.13 0.99 -6.36
CA ALA A 277 -11.78 1.07 -5.81
C ALA A 277 -11.22 -0.31 -5.42
N LEU A 278 -12.05 -1.22 -4.91
CA LEU A 278 -11.64 -2.62 -4.67
C LEU A 278 -11.30 -3.32 -5.99
N ALA A 279 -12.12 -3.17 -7.03
CA ALA A 279 -11.86 -3.76 -8.34
C ALA A 279 -10.54 -3.24 -8.93
N VAL A 280 -10.27 -1.93 -8.82
CA VAL A 280 -8.98 -1.33 -9.22
C VAL A 280 -7.82 -1.92 -8.40
N ALA A 281 -7.98 -2.07 -7.09
CA ALA A 281 -6.95 -2.68 -6.25
C ALA A 281 -6.62 -4.11 -6.70
N ILE A 282 -7.63 -4.91 -7.04
CA ILE A 282 -7.48 -6.28 -7.54
C ILE A 282 -6.77 -6.28 -8.90
N LEU A 283 -7.18 -5.41 -9.82
CA LEU A 283 -6.53 -5.27 -11.12
C LEU A 283 -5.05 -4.90 -11.00
N LEU A 284 -4.70 -4.04 -10.05
CA LEU A 284 -3.31 -3.62 -9.79
C LEU A 284 -2.47 -4.72 -9.13
N LYS A 285 -3.07 -5.52 -8.23
CA LYS A 285 -2.33 -6.59 -7.55
C LYS A 285 -3.28 -7.68 -7.07
N GLN A 286 -3.02 -8.92 -7.49
CA GLN A 286 -3.85 -10.08 -7.16
C GLN A 286 -4.09 -10.29 -5.65
N PHE A 287 -3.19 -9.85 -4.79
CA PHE A 287 -3.31 -10.00 -3.33
C PHE A 287 -4.50 -9.23 -2.75
N ALA A 288 -4.96 -8.18 -3.43
CA ALA A 288 -6.14 -7.43 -3.03
C ALA A 288 -7.45 -8.26 -3.09
N VAL A 289 -7.46 -9.39 -3.82
CA VAL A 289 -8.59 -10.34 -3.84
C VAL A 289 -8.93 -10.82 -2.43
N VAL A 290 -7.92 -11.01 -1.57
CA VAL A 290 -8.11 -11.45 -0.18
C VAL A 290 -8.97 -10.47 0.64
N ALA A 291 -8.99 -9.18 0.28
CA ALA A 291 -9.83 -8.18 0.93
C ALA A 291 -11.31 -8.26 0.49
N ALA A 292 -11.59 -8.90 -0.66
CA ALA A 292 -12.94 -8.88 -1.26
C ALA A 292 -14.05 -9.44 -0.35
N PRO A 293 -13.93 -10.61 0.30
CA PRO A 293 -14.98 -11.13 1.17
C PRO A 293 -15.24 -10.22 2.38
N PHE A 294 -14.21 -9.62 2.94
CA PHE A 294 -14.33 -8.70 4.08
C PHE A 294 -15.02 -7.40 3.68
N LEU A 295 -14.64 -6.85 2.53
CA LEU A 295 -15.27 -5.62 2.02
C LEU A 295 -16.71 -5.87 1.58
N ALA A 296 -17.01 -7.03 0.99
CA ALA A 296 -18.36 -7.43 0.60
C ALA A 296 -19.32 -7.46 1.81
N VAL A 297 -18.89 -8.03 2.95
CA VAL A 297 -19.66 -8.00 4.20
C VAL A 297 -19.86 -6.56 4.69
N ALA A 298 -18.80 -5.74 4.67
CA ALA A 298 -18.89 -4.34 5.10
C ALA A 298 -19.84 -3.51 4.21
N LEU A 299 -19.91 -3.80 2.91
CA LEU A 299 -20.83 -3.21 1.95
C LEU A 299 -22.26 -3.69 2.18
N ALA A 300 -22.48 -5.00 2.30
CA ALA A 300 -23.79 -5.61 2.46
C ALA A 300 -24.53 -5.08 3.71
N ARG A 301 -23.81 -4.82 4.79
CA ARG A 301 -24.37 -4.28 6.03
C ARG A 301 -24.83 -2.82 5.93
N ARG A 302 -24.36 -2.08 4.95
CA ARG A 302 -24.67 -0.64 4.75
C ARG A 302 -25.56 -0.37 3.55
N ALA A 303 -25.73 -1.36 2.70
CA ALA A 303 -26.39 -1.23 1.41
C ALA A 303 -27.87 -1.67 1.47
N SER A 304 -28.74 -0.92 0.81
CA SER A 304 -30.00 -1.49 0.34
C SER A 304 -29.73 -2.51 -0.77
N PRO A 305 -30.65 -3.46 -1.05
CA PRO A 305 -30.48 -4.44 -2.13
C PRO A 305 -30.16 -3.80 -3.49
N ARG A 306 -30.79 -2.65 -3.79
CA ARG A 306 -30.50 -1.89 -5.02
C ARG A 306 -29.09 -1.31 -5.04
N ALA A 307 -28.62 -0.74 -3.91
CA ALA A 307 -27.28 -0.18 -3.80
C ALA A 307 -26.22 -1.29 -3.87
N LEU A 308 -26.45 -2.44 -3.24
CA LEU A 308 -25.56 -3.59 -3.30
C LEU A 308 -25.45 -4.13 -4.74
N ARG A 309 -26.59 -4.26 -5.46
CA ARG A 309 -26.57 -4.64 -6.87
C ARG A 309 -25.77 -3.66 -7.73
N ARG A 310 -25.97 -2.34 -7.55
CA ARG A 310 -25.18 -1.34 -8.27
C ARG A 310 -23.69 -1.45 -7.97
N ALA A 311 -23.32 -1.63 -6.71
CA ALA A 311 -21.93 -1.84 -6.31
C ALA A 311 -21.35 -3.10 -6.96
N GLY A 312 -22.09 -4.22 -6.97
CA GLY A 312 -21.68 -5.47 -7.63
C GLY A 312 -21.49 -5.32 -9.14
N VAL A 313 -22.45 -4.65 -9.82
CA VAL A 313 -22.33 -4.36 -11.27
C VAL A 313 -21.11 -3.49 -11.56
N THR A 314 -20.88 -2.44 -10.76
CA THR A 314 -19.70 -1.58 -10.94
C THR A 314 -18.41 -2.36 -10.71
N PHE A 315 -18.35 -3.19 -9.66
CA PHE A 315 -17.19 -4.05 -9.40
C PHE A 315 -16.89 -4.96 -10.60
N ALA A 316 -17.92 -5.67 -11.10
CA ALA A 316 -17.79 -6.57 -12.23
C ALA A 316 -17.38 -5.83 -13.54
N ALA A 317 -17.98 -4.65 -13.78
CA ALA A 317 -17.68 -3.86 -14.96
C ALA A 317 -16.23 -3.34 -14.97
N VAL A 318 -15.71 -2.88 -13.81
CA VAL A 318 -14.31 -2.43 -13.70
C VAL A 318 -13.35 -3.59 -13.89
N LEU A 319 -13.62 -4.76 -13.28
CA LEU A 319 -12.80 -5.94 -13.52
C LEU A 319 -12.85 -6.38 -14.98
N ALA A 320 -14.06 -6.44 -15.56
CA ALA A 320 -14.22 -6.81 -16.98
C ALA A 320 -13.47 -5.87 -17.91
N ALA A 321 -13.57 -4.55 -17.68
CA ALA A 321 -12.85 -3.56 -18.48
C ALA A 321 -11.32 -3.74 -18.41
N GLY A 322 -10.77 -4.14 -17.26
CA GLY A 322 -9.35 -4.40 -17.13
C GLY A 322 -8.91 -5.75 -17.72
N PHE A 323 -9.66 -6.82 -17.48
CA PHE A 323 -9.27 -8.16 -17.91
C PHE A 323 -9.61 -8.47 -19.37
N LEU A 324 -10.75 -7.97 -19.88
CA LEU A 324 -11.30 -8.39 -21.18
C LEU A 324 -10.33 -8.21 -22.36
N PRO A 325 -9.56 -7.12 -22.50
CA PRO A 325 -8.61 -6.99 -23.60
C PRO A 325 -7.59 -8.14 -23.64
N PHE A 326 -7.07 -8.53 -22.48
CA PHE A 326 -6.06 -9.59 -22.38
C PHE A 326 -6.65 -10.99 -22.46
N VAL A 327 -7.89 -11.19 -21.98
CA VAL A 327 -8.62 -12.44 -22.17
C VAL A 327 -8.93 -12.70 -23.66
N ILE A 328 -9.27 -11.64 -24.39
CA ILE A 328 -9.51 -11.72 -25.85
C ILE A 328 -8.20 -11.99 -26.59
N ALA A 329 -7.08 -11.36 -26.15
CA ALA A 329 -5.79 -11.56 -26.78
C ALA A 329 -5.27 -12.99 -26.58
N ASP A 330 -5.15 -13.43 -25.32
CA ASP A 330 -4.76 -14.82 -24.95
C ASP A 330 -5.13 -15.13 -23.49
N ALA A 331 -6.28 -15.76 -23.28
CA ALA A 331 -6.73 -16.17 -21.95
C ALA A 331 -5.82 -17.24 -21.32
N GLY A 332 -5.24 -18.11 -22.14
CA GLY A 332 -4.35 -19.18 -21.69
C GLY A 332 -3.06 -18.61 -21.10
N ALA A 333 -2.40 -17.71 -21.83
CA ALA A 333 -1.19 -17.03 -21.37
C ALA A 333 -1.46 -16.19 -20.10
N LEU A 334 -2.56 -15.45 -20.06
CA LEU A 334 -2.95 -14.68 -18.87
C LEU A 334 -3.07 -15.57 -17.61
N ILE A 335 -3.74 -16.72 -17.71
CA ILE A 335 -3.90 -17.66 -16.59
C ILE A 335 -2.56 -18.31 -16.23
N ALA A 336 -1.79 -18.74 -17.23
CA ALA A 336 -0.48 -19.35 -17.02
C ALA A 336 0.45 -18.40 -16.24
N ASP A 337 0.49 -17.13 -16.63
CA ASP A 337 1.39 -16.14 -16.05
C ASP A 337 0.94 -15.66 -14.65
N THR A 338 -0.35 -15.42 -14.46
CA THR A 338 -0.83 -14.77 -13.23
C THR A 338 -1.25 -15.75 -12.13
N VAL A 339 -1.71 -16.96 -12.48
CA VAL A 339 -2.22 -17.95 -11.54
C VAL A 339 -1.26 -19.13 -11.39
N VAL A 340 -0.91 -19.78 -12.51
CA VAL A 340 -0.10 -21.03 -12.47
C VAL A 340 1.34 -20.71 -12.09
N TYR A 341 1.92 -19.67 -12.68
CA TYR A 341 3.29 -19.27 -12.40
C TYR A 341 3.52 -18.98 -10.90
N GLY A 342 2.75 -18.09 -10.31
CA GLY A 342 2.91 -17.73 -8.90
C GLY A 342 2.58 -18.86 -7.92
N GLY A 343 1.61 -19.73 -8.27
CA GLY A 343 1.14 -20.80 -7.38
C GLY A 343 1.95 -22.09 -7.47
N ALA A 344 2.48 -22.45 -8.65
CA ALA A 344 3.05 -23.76 -8.88
C ALA A 344 4.49 -23.78 -9.41
N THR A 345 4.87 -22.88 -10.31
CA THR A 345 6.14 -22.99 -11.05
C THR A 345 7.24 -22.07 -10.58
N TYR A 346 6.90 -20.96 -9.89
CA TYR A 346 7.90 -20.04 -9.37
C TYR A 346 8.74 -20.69 -8.25
N ARG A 347 10.01 -20.32 -8.18
CA ARG A 347 10.93 -20.86 -7.17
C ARG A 347 10.48 -20.50 -5.74
N ILE A 348 10.78 -21.35 -4.78
CA ILE A 348 10.59 -21.05 -3.35
C ILE A 348 11.56 -19.95 -2.93
N ILE A 349 11.02 -18.85 -2.37
CA ILE A 349 11.81 -17.70 -1.91
C ILE A 349 11.28 -17.21 -0.56
N GLY A 350 12.20 -16.83 0.31
CA GLY A 350 11.89 -16.13 1.56
C GLY A 350 11.68 -17.07 2.74
N TYR A 351 10.97 -16.57 3.75
CA TYR A 351 10.91 -17.17 5.09
C TYR A 351 9.55 -17.73 5.45
N GLY A 352 8.69 -18.02 4.46
CA GLY A 352 7.43 -18.72 4.66
C GLY A 352 7.62 -20.20 4.94
N LEU A 353 6.50 -20.91 5.12
CA LEU A 353 6.52 -22.36 5.39
C LEU A 353 7.32 -23.13 4.33
N ALA A 354 7.17 -22.78 3.06
CA ALA A 354 7.93 -23.43 1.98
C ALA A 354 9.45 -23.21 2.14
N GLY A 355 9.89 -22.01 2.53
CA GLY A 355 11.29 -21.71 2.83
C GLY A 355 11.81 -22.48 4.02
N VAL A 356 11.04 -22.58 5.09
CA VAL A 356 11.40 -23.38 6.29
C VAL A 356 11.55 -24.85 5.94
N LEU A 357 10.63 -25.42 5.15
CA LEU A 357 10.70 -26.82 4.74
C LEU A 357 11.88 -27.10 3.79
N LEU A 358 12.25 -26.12 2.96
CA LEU A 358 13.45 -26.22 2.11
C LEU A 358 14.73 -26.21 2.96
N GLU A 359 14.86 -25.29 3.90
CA GLU A 359 16.05 -25.22 4.78
C GLU A 359 16.14 -26.43 5.73
N ALA A 360 15.01 -27.02 6.10
CA ALA A 360 14.95 -28.26 6.89
C ALA A 360 15.23 -29.54 6.07
N GLY A 361 15.44 -29.42 4.76
CA GLY A 361 15.69 -30.57 3.86
C GLY A 361 14.46 -31.44 3.55
N VAL A 362 13.26 -30.99 3.92
CA VAL A 362 12.00 -31.68 3.57
C VAL A 362 11.66 -31.48 2.09
N ILE A 363 12.02 -30.34 1.55
CA ILE A 363 11.97 -30.01 0.11
C ILE A 363 13.41 -29.96 -0.38
N GLU A 364 13.76 -30.80 -1.33
CA GLU A 364 15.13 -30.95 -1.83
C GLU A 364 15.58 -29.83 -2.75
N ASP A 365 14.64 -29.26 -3.52
CA ASP A 365 14.90 -28.23 -4.56
C ASP A 365 13.91 -27.09 -4.47
N ARG A 366 14.39 -25.85 -4.68
CA ARG A 366 13.56 -24.61 -4.72
C ARG A 366 12.45 -24.65 -5.76
N PHE A 367 12.58 -25.48 -6.78
CA PHE A 367 11.55 -25.73 -7.80
C PHE A 367 10.76 -27.01 -7.55
N GLY A 368 11.04 -27.71 -6.45
CA GLY A 368 10.37 -28.94 -6.06
C GLY A 368 8.88 -28.79 -5.82
N PRO A 369 8.14 -29.89 -5.76
CA PRO A 369 6.71 -29.88 -5.48
C PRO A 369 6.43 -29.29 -4.10
N TYR A 370 5.38 -28.50 -4.00
CA TYR A 370 4.93 -27.91 -2.74
C TYR A 370 3.40 -27.89 -2.72
N PRO A 371 2.74 -28.37 -1.67
CA PRO A 371 1.30 -28.57 -1.64
C PRO A 371 0.52 -27.27 -1.36
N PHE A 372 0.85 -26.18 -2.06
CA PHE A 372 0.24 -24.86 -1.84
C PHE A 372 -1.29 -24.91 -1.91
N THR A 373 -1.85 -25.57 -2.94
CA THR A 373 -3.31 -25.66 -3.13
C THR A 373 -3.99 -26.37 -1.94
N ALA A 374 -3.41 -27.47 -1.47
CA ALA A 374 -3.95 -28.17 -0.29
C ALA A 374 -3.89 -27.30 0.97
N LEU A 375 -2.78 -26.61 1.21
CA LEU A 375 -2.65 -25.68 2.33
C LEU A 375 -3.62 -24.49 2.21
N ALA A 376 -3.82 -23.97 1.02
CA ALA A 376 -4.81 -22.90 0.79
C ALA A 376 -6.23 -23.38 1.09
N LEU A 377 -6.61 -24.57 0.68
CA LEU A 377 -7.95 -25.12 0.92
C LEU A 377 -8.17 -25.55 2.38
N LEU A 378 -7.17 -26.14 3.03
CA LEU A 378 -7.31 -26.74 4.36
C LEU A 378 -6.99 -25.77 5.50
N VAL A 379 -6.18 -24.73 5.27
CA VAL A 379 -5.73 -23.80 6.30
C VAL A 379 -6.27 -22.38 6.03
N TRP A 380 -5.91 -21.81 4.87
CA TRP A 380 -6.22 -20.40 4.61
C TRP A 380 -7.71 -20.15 4.37
N LEU A 381 -8.39 -20.98 3.58
CA LEU A 381 -9.82 -20.78 3.27
C LEU A 381 -10.71 -20.93 4.51
N PRO A 382 -10.56 -21.98 5.37
CA PRO A 382 -11.31 -22.07 6.62
C PRO A 382 -11.02 -20.91 7.59
N LEU A 383 -9.76 -20.51 7.72
CA LEU A 383 -9.40 -19.34 8.54
C LEU A 383 -10.10 -18.08 8.02
N THR A 384 -10.05 -17.84 6.72
CA THR A 384 -10.69 -16.67 6.11
C THR A 384 -12.20 -16.69 6.35
N ALA A 385 -12.84 -17.85 6.21
CA ALA A 385 -14.26 -18.03 6.50
C ALA A 385 -14.59 -17.74 7.97
N LEU A 386 -13.78 -18.20 8.91
CA LEU A 386 -13.93 -17.90 10.34
C LEU A 386 -13.78 -16.40 10.64
N LEU A 387 -12.80 -15.73 10.02
CA LEU A 387 -12.59 -14.28 10.17
C LEU A 387 -13.75 -13.48 9.59
N VAL A 388 -14.27 -13.86 8.42
CA VAL A 388 -15.48 -13.27 7.82
C VAL A 388 -16.70 -13.48 8.73
N ARG A 389 -16.87 -14.68 9.30
CA ARG A 389 -17.94 -14.95 10.27
C ARG A 389 -17.79 -14.12 11.54
N ALA A 390 -16.56 -13.94 12.05
CA ALA A 390 -16.30 -13.07 13.19
C ALA A 390 -16.67 -11.60 12.89
N GLN A 391 -16.32 -11.10 11.71
CA GLN A 391 -16.69 -9.78 11.22
C GLN A 391 -18.23 -9.63 11.13
N THR A 392 -18.93 -10.64 10.61
CA THR A 392 -20.41 -10.59 10.54
C THR A 392 -21.06 -10.54 11.91
N ARG A 393 -20.45 -11.11 12.93
CA ARG A 393 -20.94 -11.07 14.31
C ARG A 393 -20.63 -9.74 15.00
N SER A 394 -19.43 -9.21 14.84
CA SER A 394 -19.01 -7.95 15.50
C SER A 394 -19.80 -6.74 15.02
N GLY A 395 -20.10 -6.69 13.73
CA GLY A 395 -20.78 -5.56 13.11
C GLY A 395 -19.89 -4.34 12.85
N GLU A 396 -18.66 -4.36 13.29
CA GLU A 396 -17.70 -3.25 13.20
C GLU A 396 -16.87 -3.34 11.90
N THR A 397 -16.61 -2.20 11.27
CA THR A 397 -15.88 -2.19 9.97
C THR A 397 -14.39 -2.42 10.13
N TRP A 398 -13.82 -2.01 11.27
CA TRP A 398 -12.39 -2.22 11.51
C TRP A 398 -12.02 -3.71 11.54
N THR A 399 -12.97 -4.58 11.93
CA THR A 399 -12.75 -6.04 11.92
C THR A 399 -12.59 -6.59 10.50
N ALA A 400 -13.11 -5.90 9.48
CA ALA A 400 -12.87 -6.26 8.08
C ALA A 400 -11.39 -6.12 7.71
N ALA A 401 -10.78 -4.97 8.06
CA ALA A 401 -9.37 -4.74 7.78
C ALA A 401 -8.46 -5.63 8.65
N ALA A 402 -8.82 -5.86 9.92
CA ALA A 402 -8.08 -6.78 10.79
C ALA A 402 -8.15 -8.24 10.29
N GLY A 403 -9.32 -8.69 9.84
CA GLY A 403 -9.51 -10.00 9.23
C GLY A 403 -8.72 -10.15 7.93
N PHE A 404 -8.71 -9.13 7.08
CA PHE A 404 -7.88 -9.08 5.89
C PHE A 404 -6.39 -9.17 6.24
N ALA A 405 -5.91 -8.42 7.26
CA ALA A 405 -4.51 -8.47 7.69
C ALA A 405 -4.08 -9.89 8.09
N ALA A 406 -4.88 -10.56 8.91
CA ALA A 406 -4.61 -11.94 9.34
C ALA A 406 -4.68 -12.93 8.17
N SER A 407 -5.70 -12.81 7.31
CA SER A 407 -5.90 -13.71 6.18
C SER A 407 -4.77 -13.61 5.16
N VAL A 408 -4.36 -12.39 4.77
CA VAL A 408 -3.28 -12.19 3.79
C VAL A 408 -1.92 -12.61 4.34
N LEU A 409 -1.66 -12.40 5.64
CA LEU A 409 -0.42 -12.85 6.28
C LEU A 409 -0.29 -14.37 6.23
N VAL A 410 -1.37 -15.10 6.57
CA VAL A 410 -1.37 -16.56 6.54
C VAL A 410 -1.23 -17.07 5.10
N LEU A 411 -1.91 -16.45 4.12
CA LEU A 411 -1.76 -16.80 2.71
C LEU A 411 -0.30 -16.68 2.25
N PHE A 412 0.38 -15.60 2.60
CA PHE A 412 1.79 -15.41 2.25
C PHE A 412 2.69 -16.41 2.96
N PHE A 413 2.44 -16.67 4.25
CA PHE A 413 3.24 -17.61 5.03
C PHE A 413 3.20 -19.04 4.47
N ILE A 414 2.02 -19.51 4.02
CA ILE A 414 1.88 -20.82 3.38
C ILE A 414 2.20 -20.81 1.88
N GLY A 415 2.48 -19.64 1.30
CA GLY A 415 2.82 -19.50 -0.12
C GLY A 415 4.24 -19.99 -0.43
N ARG A 416 4.53 -20.20 -1.72
CA ARG A 416 5.89 -20.51 -2.20
C ARG A 416 6.86 -19.34 -2.03
N VAL A 417 6.31 -18.12 -2.02
CA VAL A 417 7.07 -16.87 -1.96
C VAL A 417 6.58 -16.05 -0.78
N PHE A 418 7.49 -15.77 0.15
CA PHE A 418 7.23 -14.88 1.27
C PHE A 418 8.43 -13.99 1.52
N GLN A 419 8.46 -12.85 0.85
CA GLN A 419 9.53 -11.84 0.96
C GLN A 419 9.13 -10.71 1.92
N THR A 420 10.13 -9.95 2.38
CA THR A 420 9.93 -8.77 3.25
C THR A 420 8.94 -7.77 2.63
N SER A 421 8.97 -7.58 1.31
CA SER A 421 8.05 -6.67 0.60
C SER A 421 6.59 -7.05 0.78
N TYR A 422 6.26 -8.34 0.96
CA TYR A 422 4.88 -8.80 1.15
C TYR A 422 4.30 -8.36 2.49
N LEU A 423 5.14 -8.10 3.49
CA LEU A 423 4.70 -7.62 4.80
C LEU A 423 4.05 -6.22 4.74
N VAL A 424 4.21 -5.48 3.64
CA VAL A 424 3.50 -4.20 3.46
C VAL A 424 1.98 -4.39 3.50
N TRP A 425 1.46 -5.54 3.03
CA TRP A 425 0.02 -5.82 2.98
C TRP A 425 -0.62 -6.01 4.36
N PRO A 426 -0.16 -6.95 5.21
CA PRO A 426 -0.71 -7.09 6.55
C PRO A 426 -0.48 -5.85 7.42
N LEU A 427 0.66 -5.15 7.26
CA LEU A 427 0.91 -3.91 7.97
C LEU A 427 -0.06 -2.81 7.56
N ALA A 428 -0.24 -2.58 6.26
CA ALA A 428 -1.19 -1.59 5.75
C ALA A 428 -2.62 -1.91 6.20
N ALA A 429 -3.02 -3.18 6.17
CA ALA A 429 -4.33 -3.62 6.65
C ALA A 429 -4.52 -3.39 8.16
N ALA A 430 -3.49 -3.63 8.97
CA ALA A 430 -3.53 -3.35 10.42
C ALA A 430 -3.64 -1.85 10.71
N LEU A 431 -2.87 -1.00 10.02
CA LEU A 431 -2.97 0.46 10.12
C LEU A 431 -4.35 0.97 9.67
N LEU A 432 -4.88 0.38 8.62
CA LEU A 432 -6.22 0.65 8.13
C LEU A 432 -7.30 0.26 9.15
N ALA A 433 -7.14 -0.87 9.84
CA ALA A 433 -8.02 -1.26 10.96
C ALA A 433 -8.01 -0.18 12.05
N GLY A 434 -6.87 0.38 12.38
CA GLY A 434 -6.74 1.52 13.30
C GLY A 434 -7.51 2.76 12.83
N LEU A 435 -7.40 3.14 11.56
CA LEU A 435 -8.15 4.27 10.98
C LEU A 435 -9.67 4.05 11.03
N LEU A 436 -10.11 2.84 10.74
CA LEU A 436 -11.52 2.44 10.80
C LEU A 436 -12.06 2.47 12.23
N PHE A 437 -11.32 1.92 13.18
CA PHE A 437 -11.67 1.94 14.61
C PHE A 437 -11.83 3.37 15.15
N LEU A 438 -10.92 4.28 14.83
CA LEU A 438 -11.03 5.70 15.19
C LEU A 438 -12.29 6.35 14.58
N SER A 439 -12.65 5.94 13.36
CA SER A 439 -13.81 6.48 12.65
C SER A 439 -15.13 6.04 13.30
N GLU A 440 -15.21 4.81 13.81
CA GLU A 440 -16.42 4.24 14.41
C GLU A 440 -16.67 4.76 15.83
N ARG A 441 -15.63 4.87 16.66
CA ARG A 441 -15.76 5.40 18.02
C ARG A 441 -16.30 6.83 18.10
N ARG A 442 -15.99 7.67 17.13
CA ARG A 442 -16.57 9.03 17.06
C ARG A 442 -18.05 9.04 16.68
N GLY A 443 -18.51 8.05 15.93
CA GLY A 443 -19.91 7.88 15.58
C GLY A 443 -20.79 7.56 16.80
N SER A 444 -20.35 6.61 17.62
CA SER A 444 -21.05 6.19 18.83
C SER A 444 -21.13 7.27 19.91
N GLY A 445 -20.07 8.03 20.11
CA GLY A 445 -20.05 9.13 21.09
C GLY A 445 -20.98 10.31 20.76
N ARG A 446 -21.26 10.56 19.47
CA ARG A 446 -22.24 11.57 19.04
C ARG A 446 -23.68 11.10 19.24
N SER A 447 -23.96 9.84 18.96
CA SER A 447 -25.28 9.25 19.17
C SER A 447 -25.67 9.23 20.66
N ALA A 448 -24.76 8.83 21.53
CA ALA A 448 -24.98 8.82 22.97
C ALA A 448 -25.26 10.23 23.54
N ARG A 449 -24.52 11.25 23.08
CA ARG A 449 -24.75 12.64 23.49
C ARG A 449 -26.08 13.20 22.96
N ALA A 450 -26.50 12.83 21.76
CA ALA A 450 -27.78 13.25 21.21
C ALA A 450 -28.97 12.64 21.99
N THR A 451 -28.82 11.38 22.38
CA THR A 451 -29.85 10.68 23.18
C THR A 451 -29.96 11.28 24.58
N THR A 452 -28.83 11.62 25.21
CA THR A 452 -28.84 12.25 26.56
C THR A 452 -29.42 13.68 26.50
N ALA A 453 -29.10 14.46 25.46
CA ALA A 453 -29.67 15.79 25.29
C ALA A 453 -31.17 15.76 25.01
N SER A 454 -31.68 14.79 24.27
CA SER A 454 -33.10 14.60 24.01
C SER A 454 -33.85 14.17 25.28
N ALA A 455 -33.26 13.31 26.11
CA ALA A 455 -33.84 12.89 27.38
C ALA A 455 -33.92 14.04 28.40
N THR A 456 -32.93 14.94 28.42
CA THR A 456 -32.91 16.10 29.33
C THR A 456 -33.96 17.15 28.92
N VAL A 457 -34.21 17.34 27.64
CA VAL A 457 -35.26 18.26 27.13
C VAL A 457 -36.65 17.70 27.40
N SER A 458 -36.87 16.39 27.25
CA SER A 458 -38.17 15.75 27.54
C SER A 458 -38.50 15.73 29.04
N GLY A 459 -37.50 15.64 29.92
CA GLY A 459 -37.68 15.70 31.36
C GLY A 459 -38.04 17.10 31.90
N ALA A 460 -37.55 18.15 31.26
CA ALA A 460 -37.85 19.54 31.68
C ALA A 460 -39.29 19.98 31.34
N THR A 461 -39.85 19.47 30.22
CA THR A 461 -41.24 19.82 29.84
C THR A 461 -42.30 19.10 30.65
N HIS A 462 -42.00 18.03 31.40
CA HIS A 462 -42.95 17.33 32.27
C HIS A 462 -42.97 17.90 33.72
N ALA A 463 -41.92 18.60 34.14
CA ALA A 463 -41.86 19.16 35.50
C ALA A 463 -42.70 20.46 35.69
N ASP A 464 -42.91 21.24 34.64
CA ASP A 464 -43.68 22.49 34.69
C ASP A 464 -45.20 22.33 34.57
N GLY A 465 -45.69 21.13 34.22
CA GLY A 465 -47.11 20.84 34.05
C GLY A 465 -47.91 20.56 35.34
N HIS A 466 -47.26 20.32 36.47
CA HIS A 466 -47.95 19.93 37.73
C HIS A 466 -48.07 21.01 38.78
N ALA A 467 -47.52 22.21 38.59
CA ALA A 467 -47.56 23.30 39.58
C ALA A 467 -48.76 24.26 39.44
N ALA A 468 -49.66 24.07 38.42
CA ALA A 468 -50.75 25.04 38.13
C ALA A 468 -52.18 24.58 38.50
N ARG A 469 -52.36 23.46 39.25
CA ARG A 469 -53.69 23.05 39.70
C ARG A 469 -53.75 22.84 41.19
N GLY A 470 -53.85 23.96 41.91
CA GLY A 470 -54.03 23.91 43.34
C GLY A 470 -54.19 25.27 44.01
N ARG A 471 -55.15 26.06 43.55
CA ARG A 471 -55.82 27.13 44.32
C ARG A 471 -57.04 27.64 43.57
N ALA A 472 -58.19 27.11 43.87
CA ALA A 472 -59.50 27.78 43.87
C ALA A 472 -60.46 26.94 44.71
#